data_4c82f8e3ac22f795f7370d641dad7733
#
_entry.id   4c82f8e3ac22f795f7370d641dad7733
#
_cell.length_a   1.000
_cell.length_b   1.000
_cell.length_c   1.000
_cell.angle_alpha   90.00
_cell.angle_beta   90.00
_cell.angle_gamma   90.00
#
_symmetry.space_group_name_H-M   'P 1'
#
loop_
_entity.id
_entity.type
_entity.pdbx_description
1 polymer ?
#
loop_
_entity_poly.entity_id
_entity_poly.type
_entity_poly.pdbx_seq_one_letter_code
_entity_poly.pdbx_strand_id
1 'polypeptide(L)'
;KTGIAEFDMIFGEGILPGSSATMTAQPGAGKTTLLLQLLETLTSQGYATGYASGEENMYQLAYTCNRLHVENVQIANETNIDTLAAAMENLDILVVDSFQALTTTTKKNSRELERYAVSTLCKRAKETECTLIFVLHLTQAGKLKGSTLIPHSVDVNIQITHDKESEDESSRIISTYKNRFGATVDIEATIGRGGFTLSGKKKVEKAKSKKSRKAELLENILKLDPPTITKASVMKLFSLTGSQAYLALKELTDSGKLVKYGRGSDTTFKKTLVS
;
A
#
# COMPACT_ATOMS: atom_id res chain seq x y z
N LYS A 1 14.19 14.55 -9.89
CA LYS A 1 14.59 13.65 -8.79
C LYS A 1 14.37 14.33 -7.46
N THR A 2 14.01 13.59 -6.43
CA THR A 2 13.72 14.16 -5.09
C THR A 2 15.00 14.41 -4.29
N GLY A 3 16.14 13.87 -4.71
CA GLY A 3 17.38 13.89 -3.92
C GLY A 3 17.43 12.82 -2.83
N ILE A 4 16.35 12.06 -2.62
CA ILE A 4 16.28 10.90 -1.73
C ILE A 4 16.05 9.67 -2.60
N ALA A 5 17.04 8.77 -2.64
CA ALA A 5 17.05 7.62 -3.54
C ALA A 5 15.81 6.72 -3.39
N GLU A 6 15.34 6.55 -2.17
CA GLU A 6 14.17 5.74 -1.82
C GLU A 6 12.87 6.36 -2.37
N PHE A 7 12.71 7.68 -2.26
CA PHE A 7 11.57 8.36 -2.88
C PHE A 7 11.63 8.27 -4.41
N ASP A 8 12.82 8.45 -4.99
CA ASP A 8 12.99 8.31 -6.43
C ASP A 8 12.59 6.90 -6.90
N MET A 9 12.95 5.84 -6.16
CA MET A 9 12.54 4.48 -6.47
C MET A 9 11.02 4.26 -6.37
N ILE A 10 10.35 4.88 -5.38
CA ILE A 10 8.89 4.80 -5.23
C ILE A 10 8.17 5.35 -6.45
N PHE A 11 8.70 6.42 -7.04
CA PHE A 11 8.12 7.09 -8.22
C PHE A 11 8.71 6.61 -9.56
N GLY A 12 9.66 5.66 -9.57
CA GLY A 12 10.24 5.11 -10.80
C GLY A 12 11.41 5.92 -11.34
N GLU A 13 12.43 6.17 -10.51
CA GLU A 13 13.62 6.98 -10.76
C GLU A 13 13.41 8.51 -10.63
N GLY A 14 12.35 8.92 -9.97
CA GLY A 14 12.02 10.31 -9.68
C GLY A 14 10.58 10.66 -10.01
N ILE A 15 10.12 11.77 -9.47
CA ILE A 15 8.76 12.28 -9.71
C ILE A 15 8.72 12.89 -11.12
N LEU A 16 7.77 12.43 -11.93
CA LEU A 16 7.54 12.97 -13.26
C LEU A 16 6.54 14.14 -13.19
N PRO A 17 6.87 15.32 -13.70
CA PRO A 17 5.94 16.45 -13.75
C PRO A 17 4.60 16.09 -14.41
N GLY A 18 3.51 16.60 -13.87
CA GLY A 18 2.15 16.29 -14.35
C GLY A 18 1.65 14.88 -14.05
N SER A 19 2.42 14.08 -13.30
CA SER A 19 1.98 12.75 -12.88
C SER A 19 1.00 12.80 -11.72
N SER A 20 0.27 11.70 -11.53
CA SER A 20 -0.66 11.54 -10.43
C SER A 20 -0.39 10.29 -9.62
N ALA A 21 -0.50 10.40 -8.30
CA ALA A 21 -0.28 9.29 -7.37
C ALA A 21 -1.39 9.21 -6.31
N THR A 22 -1.53 8.03 -5.72
CA THR A 22 -2.28 7.85 -4.47
C THR A 22 -1.36 7.37 -3.38
N MET A 23 -1.59 7.85 -2.16
CA MET A 23 -0.99 7.31 -0.95
C MET A 23 -2.07 6.80 -0.01
N THR A 24 -1.99 5.52 0.31
CA THR A 24 -2.93 4.84 1.22
C THR A 24 -2.21 4.36 2.46
N ALA A 25 -2.87 4.40 3.61
CA ALA A 25 -2.37 3.77 4.83
C ALA A 25 -3.50 3.62 5.85
N GLN A 26 -3.28 2.77 6.85
CA GLN A 26 -4.11 2.74 8.03
C GLN A 26 -3.95 4.05 8.82
N PRO A 27 -4.95 4.45 9.62
CA PRO A 27 -4.81 5.58 10.55
C PRO A 27 -3.57 5.43 11.42
N GLY A 28 -2.83 6.52 11.64
CA GLY A 28 -1.62 6.51 12.46
C GLY A 28 -0.36 5.91 11.80
N ALA A 29 -0.42 5.44 10.55
CA ALA A 29 0.76 4.89 9.87
C ALA A 29 1.80 5.93 9.43
N GLY A 30 1.48 7.25 9.51
CA GLY A 30 2.42 8.33 9.25
C GLY A 30 2.31 9.00 7.87
N LYS A 31 1.16 8.93 7.18
CA LYS A 31 0.97 9.56 5.84
C LYS A 31 1.37 11.03 5.81
N THR A 32 0.75 11.85 6.68
CA THR A 32 1.03 13.28 6.80
C THR A 32 2.51 13.54 7.05
N THR A 33 3.12 12.78 7.97
CA THR A 33 4.55 12.89 8.30
C THR A 33 5.43 12.64 7.07
N LEU A 34 5.22 11.54 6.35
CA LEU A 34 6.02 11.18 5.18
C LEU A 34 5.88 12.21 4.05
N LEU A 35 4.64 12.66 3.80
CA LEU A 35 4.37 13.61 2.73
C LEU A 35 4.94 14.99 3.02
N LEU A 36 4.81 15.49 4.27
CA LEU A 36 5.41 16.77 4.65
C LEU A 36 6.94 16.74 4.55
N GLN A 37 7.60 15.63 4.92
CA GLN A 37 9.04 15.47 4.74
C GLN A 37 9.44 15.45 3.25
N LEU A 38 8.67 14.77 2.41
CA LEU A 38 8.89 14.79 0.96
C LEU A 38 8.77 16.20 0.39
N LEU A 39 7.69 16.91 0.75
CA LEU A 39 7.45 18.26 0.27
C LEU A 39 8.55 19.23 0.73
N GLU A 40 8.97 19.19 2.00
CA GLU A 40 10.05 20.05 2.50
C GLU A 40 11.37 19.78 1.77
N THR A 41 11.68 18.50 1.52
CA THR A 41 12.88 18.13 0.74
C THR A 41 12.84 18.74 -0.66
N LEU A 42 11.68 18.76 -1.31
CA LEU A 42 11.51 19.32 -2.64
C LEU A 42 11.52 20.86 -2.61
N THR A 43 10.87 21.44 -1.60
CA THR A 43 10.88 22.92 -1.43
C THR A 43 12.30 23.44 -1.20
N SER A 44 13.11 22.73 -0.44
CA SER A 44 14.52 23.09 -0.21
C SER A 44 15.37 23.01 -1.50
N GLN A 45 14.88 22.32 -2.53
CA GLN A 45 15.49 22.27 -3.87
C GLN A 45 14.92 23.32 -4.84
N GLY A 46 14.01 24.18 -4.36
CA GLY A 46 13.42 25.27 -5.14
C GLY A 46 12.09 24.93 -5.83
N TYR A 47 11.50 23.74 -5.58
CA TYR A 47 10.18 23.43 -6.10
C TYR A 47 9.07 24.08 -5.28
N ALA A 48 8.04 24.58 -5.93
CA ALA A 48 6.84 25.10 -5.29
C ALA A 48 5.93 23.94 -4.86
N THR A 49 5.77 23.73 -3.55
CA THR A 49 5.03 22.59 -3.01
C THR A 49 3.82 23.02 -2.20
N GLY A 50 2.71 22.30 -2.34
CA GLY A 50 1.46 22.56 -1.64
C GLY A 50 0.92 21.34 -0.91
N TYR A 51 0.35 21.55 0.28
CA TYR A 51 -0.36 20.56 1.07
C TYR A 51 -1.74 21.10 1.45
N ALA A 52 -2.77 20.55 0.83
CA ALA A 52 -4.16 20.89 1.12
C ALA A 52 -4.77 19.85 2.06
N SER A 53 -5.18 20.27 3.26
CA SER A 53 -5.80 19.42 4.26
C SER A 53 -7.30 19.69 4.37
N GLY A 54 -8.09 18.62 4.36
CA GLY A 54 -9.50 18.65 4.71
C GLY A 54 -9.82 17.91 6.02
N GLU A 55 -8.81 17.43 6.73
CA GLU A 55 -8.99 16.62 7.95
C GLU A 55 -8.34 17.24 9.18
N GLU A 56 -7.08 17.63 9.05
CA GLU A 56 -6.36 18.29 10.15
C GLU A 56 -6.57 19.80 10.07
N ASN A 57 -6.82 20.44 11.22
CA ASN A 57 -6.88 21.88 11.29
C ASN A 57 -5.47 22.50 11.25
N MET A 58 -5.40 23.82 11.00
CA MET A 58 -4.11 24.52 10.84
C MET A 58 -3.20 24.43 12.08
N TYR A 59 -3.76 24.32 13.29
CA TYR A 59 -2.95 24.18 14.51
C TYR A 59 -2.28 22.81 14.59
N GLN A 60 -3.00 21.75 14.22
CA GLN A 60 -2.47 20.39 14.17
C GLN A 60 -1.37 20.25 13.13
N LEU A 61 -1.59 20.83 11.94
CA LEU A 61 -0.59 20.88 10.88
C LEU A 61 0.64 21.69 11.30
N ALA A 62 0.46 22.87 11.88
CA ALA A 62 1.56 23.69 12.38
C ALA A 62 2.38 22.95 13.45
N TYR A 63 1.73 22.22 14.37
CA TYR A 63 2.42 21.36 15.32
C TYR A 63 3.28 20.30 14.65
N THR A 64 2.71 19.62 13.63
CA THR A 64 3.43 18.59 12.87
C THR A 64 4.59 19.20 12.06
N CYS A 65 4.38 20.33 11.41
CA CYS A 65 5.41 21.05 10.68
C CYS A 65 6.57 21.48 11.59
N ASN A 66 6.27 22.09 12.74
CA ASN A 66 7.30 22.45 13.72
C ASN A 66 8.11 21.24 14.19
N ARG A 67 7.44 20.13 14.47
CA ARG A 67 8.10 18.88 14.89
C ARG A 67 9.02 18.30 13.82
N LEU A 68 8.68 18.46 12.54
CA LEU A 68 9.40 17.94 11.38
C LEU A 68 10.35 18.96 10.75
N HIS A 69 10.41 20.19 11.27
CA HIS A 69 11.15 21.31 10.68
C HIS A 69 10.74 21.60 9.22
N VAL A 70 9.43 21.57 8.97
CA VAL A 70 8.83 21.95 7.69
C VAL A 70 8.51 23.43 7.73
N GLU A 71 9.19 24.24 6.90
CA GLU A 71 9.14 25.71 6.99
C GLU A 71 8.55 26.37 5.75
N ASN A 72 8.79 25.77 4.57
CA ASN A 72 8.55 26.45 3.30
C ASN A 72 7.45 25.82 2.43
N VAL A 73 6.80 24.76 2.91
CA VAL A 73 5.66 24.13 2.23
C VAL A 73 4.43 25.02 2.35
N GLN A 74 3.75 25.31 1.24
CA GLN A 74 2.48 26.03 1.25
C GLN A 74 1.37 25.12 1.80
N ILE A 75 0.79 25.50 2.93
CA ILE A 75 -0.25 24.71 3.61
C ILE A 75 -1.58 25.46 3.60
N ALA A 76 -2.64 24.77 3.18
CA ALA A 76 -3.98 25.33 3.15
C ALA A 76 -5.00 24.34 3.75
N ASN A 77 -6.01 24.87 4.45
CA ASN A 77 -7.20 24.11 4.78
C ASN A 77 -8.23 24.34 3.65
N GLU A 78 -8.05 23.62 2.53
CA GLU A 78 -8.85 23.76 1.34
C GLU A 78 -9.32 22.39 0.82
N THR A 79 -10.58 22.30 0.47
CA THR A 79 -11.23 21.07 -0.03
C THR A 79 -11.97 21.27 -1.35
N ASN A 80 -12.15 22.52 -1.79
CA ASN A 80 -12.84 22.79 -3.03
C ASN A 80 -12.01 22.41 -4.24
N ILE A 81 -12.54 21.53 -5.09
CA ILE A 81 -11.84 20.98 -6.26
C ILE A 81 -11.41 22.06 -7.24
N ASP A 82 -12.26 23.05 -7.48
CA ASP A 82 -12.00 24.10 -8.47
C ASP A 82 -10.91 25.07 -7.96
N THR A 83 -10.91 25.37 -6.66
CA THR A 83 -9.86 26.15 -6.00
C THR A 83 -8.51 25.43 -6.06
N LEU A 84 -8.51 24.11 -5.73
CA LEU A 84 -7.31 23.30 -5.80
C LEU A 84 -6.76 23.20 -7.22
N ALA A 85 -7.64 23.04 -8.22
CA ALA A 85 -7.26 23.01 -9.63
C ALA A 85 -6.61 24.34 -10.07
N ALA A 86 -7.13 25.47 -9.61
CA ALA A 86 -6.54 26.78 -9.90
C ALA A 86 -5.16 26.96 -9.23
N ALA A 87 -5.00 26.49 -8.00
CA ALA A 87 -3.72 26.58 -7.27
C ALA A 87 -2.57 25.83 -7.96
N MET A 88 -2.87 24.77 -8.72
CA MET A 88 -1.88 23.96 -9.43
C MET A 88 -1.08 24.72 -10.49
N GLU A 89 -1.53 25.89 -10.93
CA GLU A 89 -0.75 26.75 -11.86
C GLU A 89 0.56 27.26 -11.25
N ASN A 90 0.60 27.37 -9.92
CA ASN A 90 1.72 27.94 -9.21
C ASN A 90 2.46 26.90 -8.34
N LEU A 91 2.20 25.63 -8.57
CA LEU A 91 2.78 24.52 -7.79
C LEU A 91 3.41 23.48 -8.72
N ASP A 92 4.56 22.97 -8.33
CA ASP A 92 5.17 21.79 -8.95
C ASP A 92 4.58 20.50 -8.39
N ILE A 93 4.15 20.52 -7.11
CA ILE A 93 3.53 19.37 -6.45
C ILE A 93 2.41 19.83 -5.52
N LEU A 94 1.25 19.17 -5.62
CA LEU A 94 0.12 19.32 -4.71
C LEU A 94 -0.23 17.99 -4.05
N VAL A 95 -0.27 17.99 -2.73
CA VAL A 95 -0.85 16.90 -1.92
C VAL A 95 -2.26 17.30 -1.47
N VAL A 96 -3.21 16.38 -1.61
CA VAL A 96 -4.60 16.53 -1.18
C VAL A 96 -4.92 15.51 -0.11
N ASP A 97 -5.05 15.92 1.14
CA ASP A 97 -5.31 15.09 2.33
C ASP A 97 -6.65 15.49 3.01
N SER A 98 -7.71 14.74 2.83
CA SER A 98 -7.82 13.53 2.05
C SER A 98 -8.75 13.71 0.85
N PHE A 99 -8.67 12.80 -0.11
CA PHE A 99 -9.59 12.76 -1.23
C PHE A 99 -11.07 12.70 -0.80
N GLN A 100 -11.33 12.04 0.33
CA GLN A 100 -12.68 11.88 0.88
C GLN A 100 -13.27 13.19 1.43
N ALA A 101 -12.44 14.18 1.73
CA ALA A 101 -12.87 15.49 2.20
C ALA A 101 -13.18 16.48 1.07
N LEU A 102 -12.91 16.13 -0.19
CA LEU A 102 -13.11 17.02 -1.33
C LEU A 102 -14.56 17.45 -1.49
N THR A 103 -14.74 18.71 -1.87
CA THR A 103 -16.01 19.38 -2.08
C THR A 103 -16.07 20.08 -3.44
N THR A 104 -17.27 20.45 -3.86
CA THR A 104 -17.50 21.29 -5.04
C THR A 104 -18.68 22.22 -4.79
N THR A 105 -18.71 23.36 -5.48
CA THR A 105 -19.83 24.31 -5.43
C THR A 105 -21.10 23.77 -6.09
N THR A 106 -20.99 22.79 -7.00
CA THR A 106 -22.12 22.19 -7.70
C THR A 106 -22.65 20.97 -6.94
N LYS A 107 -23.98 20.85 -6.84
CA LYS A 107 -24.59 19.70 -6.17
C LYS A 107 -24.33 18.42 -6.97
N LYS A 108 -23.60 17.48 -6.37
CA LYS A 108 -23.26 16.17 -6.94
C LYS A 108 -23.52 15.08 -5.90
N ASN A 109 -23.88 13.89 -6.37
CA ASN A 109 -23.83 12.71 -5.50
C ASN A 109 -22.38 12.25 -5.31
N SER A 110 -22.14 11.37 -4.35
CA SER A 110 -20.78 10.91 -3.98
C SER A 110 -20.00 10.36 -5.17
N ARG A 111 -20.60 9.56 -6.04
CA ARG A 111 -19.93 8.98 -7.22
C ARG A 111 -19.63 10.02 -8.30
N GLU A 112 -20.50 10.98 -8.49
CA GLU A 112 -20.29 12.10 -9.42
C GLU A 112 -19.19 13.01 -8.91
N LEU A 113 -19.13 13.28 -7.60
CA LEU A 113 -18.09 14.06 -6.96
C LEU A 113 -16.72 13.39 -7.14
N GLU A 114 -16.62 12.08 -6.87
CA GLU A 114 -15.37 11.32 -7.07
C GLU A 114 -14.89 11.39 -8.52
N ARG A 115 -15.78 11.18 -9.49
CA ARG A 115 -15.44 11.27 -10.92
C ARG A 115 -15.01 12.67 -11.31
N TYR A 116 -15.72 13.67 -10.83
CA TYR A 116 -15.41 15.08 -11.08
C TYR A 116 -14.04 15.43 -10.51
N ALA A 117 -13.78 15.10 -9.25
CA ALA A 117 -12.49 15.35 -8.60
C ALA A 117 -11.33 14.71 -9.36
N VAL A 118 -11.42 13.39 -9.68
CA VAL A 118 -10.37 12.69 -10.41
C VAL A 118 -10.17 13.29 -11.80
N SER A 119 -11.25 13.50 -12.56
CA SER A 119 -11.13 14.02 -13.93
C SER A 119 -10.58 15.44 -13.97
N THR A 120 -11.05 16.32 -13.09
CA THR A 120 -10.63 17.72 -13.04
C THR A 120 -9.19 17.85 -12.58
N LEU A 121 -8.84 17.28 -11.42
CA LEU A 121 -7.52 17.44 -10.83
C LEU A 121 -6.43 16.68 -11.61
N CYS A 122 -6.68 15.45 -12.09
CA CYS A 122 -5.70 14.73 -12.90
C CYS A 122 -5.50 15.35 -14.31
N LYS A 123 -6.56 15.96 -14.88
CA LYS A 123 -6.42 16.72 -16.13
C LYS A 123 -5.58 17.97 -15.89
N ARG A 124 -5.89 18.73 -14.82
CA ARG A 124 -5.18 19.94 -14.48
C ARG A 124 -3.71 19.66 -14.15
N ALA A 125 -3.42 18.58 -13.43
CA ALA A 125 -2.05 18.13 -13.17
C ALA A 125 -1.21 18.03 -14.45
N LYS A 126 -1.77 17.43 -15.51
CA LYS A 126 -1.09 17.28 -16.80
C LYS A 126 -0.92 18.61 -17.55
N GLU A 127 -1.92 19.49 -17.46
CA GLU A 127 -1.90 20.79 -18.16
C GLU A 127 -0.89 21.76 -17.54
N THR A 128 -0.72 21.72 -16.22
CA THR A 128 0.18 22.61 -15.47
C THR A 128 1.52 21.97 -15.14
N GLU A 129 1.73 20.70 -15.51
CA GLU A 129 2.88 19.88 -15.11
C GLU A 129 3.04 19.72 -13.58
N CYS A 130 2.00 20.08 -12.80
CA CYS A 130 1.95 19.89 -11.36
C CYS A 130 1.73 18.43 -11.01
N THR A 131 2.61 17.83 -10.23
CA THR A 131 2.40 16.46 -9.71
C THR A 131 1.33 16.46 -8.63
N LEU A 132 0.39 15.53 -8.72
CA LEU A 132 -0.74 15.42 -7.79
C LEU A 132 -0.67 14.15 -6.96
N ILE A 133 -0.74 14.28 -5.64
CA ILE A 133 -0.77 13.13 -4.72
C ILE A 133 -2.07 13.17 -3.91
N PHE A 134 -2.95 12.19 -4.12
CA PHE A 134 -4.14 12.00 -3.31
C PHE A 134 -3.86 11.10 -2.11
N VAL A 135 -4.20 11.56 -0.93
CA VAL A 135 -4.23 10.73 0.27
C VAL A 135 -5.58 10.04 0.36
N LEU A 136 -5.58 8.72 0.53
CA LEU A 136 -6.78 7.90 0.65
C LEU A 136 -6.79 7.14 1.97
N HIS A 137 -7.96 7.02 2.58
CA HIS A 137 -8.13 6.24 3.79
C HIS A 137 -8.49 4.79 3.50
N LEU A 138 -7.92 3.90 4.29
CA LEU A 138 -8.31 2.50 4.35
C LEU A 138 -9.32 2.31 5.50
N THR A 139 -10.27 1.39 5.31
CA THR A 139 -11.09 0.88 6.41
C THR A 139 -10.21 0.05 7.35
N GLN A 140 -10.70 -0.27 8.56
CA GLN A 140 -10.01 -1.18 9.48
C GLN A 140 -9.72 -2.55 8.86
N ALA A 141 -10.54 -3.00 7.91
CA ALA A 141 -10.33 -4.23 7.15
C ALA A 141 -9.30 -4.09 6.01
N GLY A 142 -8.59 -2.94 5.90
CA GLY A 142 -7.57 -2.70 4.87
C GLY A 142 -8.13 -2.47 3.46
N LYS A 143 -9.45 -2.26 3.31
CA LYS A 143 -10.06 -1.92 2.02
C LYS A 143 -10.12 -0.41 1.85
N LEU A 144 -10.06 0.07 0.62
CA LEU A 144 -10.26 1.49 0.32
C LEU A 144 -11.64 1.95 0.81
N LYS A 145 -11.67 3.08 1.51
CA LYS A 145 -12.91 3.76 1.88
C LYS A 145 -13.38 4.59 0.69
N GLY A 146 -14.34 4.09 -0.07
CA GLY A 146 -14.85 4.73 -1.28
C GLY A 146 -14.68 3.86 -2.54
N SER A 147 -14.65 4.52 -3.68
CA SER A 147 -14.61 3.88 -4.99
C SER A 147 -13.22 3.34 -5.35
N THR A 148 -13.19 2.24 -6.09
CA THR A 148 -11.96 1.71 -6.72
C THR A 148 -11.52 2.52 -7.95
N LEU A 149 -12.26 3.55 -8.34
CA LEU A 149 -11.98 4.38 -9.51
C LEU A 149 -10.61 5.05 -9.42
N ILE A 150 -10.27 5.62 -8.24
CA ILE A 150 -9.11 6.46 -8.05
C ILE A 150 -7.80 5.70 -8.30
N PRO A 151 -7.53 4.53 -7.67
CA PRO A 151 -6.29 3.80 -7.92
C PRO A 151 -6.09 3.39 -9.38
N HIS A 152 -7.18 3.18 -10.12
CA HIS A 152 -7.09 2.87 -11.54
C HIS A 152 -6.77 4.09 -12.41
N SER A 153 -7.17 5.28 -11.98
CA SER A 153 -7.04 6.53 -12.74
C SER A 153 -5.68 7.20 -12.61
N VAL A 154 -4.95 6.96 -11.52
CA VAL A 154 -3.63 7.56 -11.27
C VAL A 154 -2.48 6.71 -11.84
N ASP A 155 -1.28 7.29 -11.89
CA ASP A 155 -0.09 6.65 -12.47
C ASP A 155 0.65 5.77 -11.47
N VAL A 156 0.71 6.20 -10.19
CA VAL A 156 1.42 5.50 -9.11
C VAL A 156 0.49 5.26 -7.93
N ASN A 157 0.48 4.04 -7.38
CA ASN A 157 -0.25 3.71 -6.15
C ASN A 157 0.73 3.30 -5.06
N ILE A 158 0.75 4.05 -3.96
CA ILE A 158 1.65 3.87 -2.83
C ILE A 158 0.84 3.46 -1.60
N GLN A 159 1.38 2.56 -0.80
CA GLN A 159 0.80 2.19 0.49
C GLN A 159 1.86 2.15 1.58
N ILE A 160 1.52 2.69 2.75
CA ILE A 160 2.31 2.53 3.97
C ILE A 160 1.63 1.48 4.86
N THR A 161 2.40 0.49 5.30
CA THR A 161 1.94 -0.55 6.23
C THR A 161 2.91 -0.71 7.38
N HIS A 162 2.43 -1.23 8.51
CA HIS A 162 3.31 -1.74 9.54
C HIS A 162 4.06 -2.97 9.02
N ASP A 163 5.34 -3.07 9.32
CA ASP A 163 6.10 -4.28 9.01
C ASP A 163 5.71 -5.38 10.02
N LYS A 164 4.95 -6.36 9.54
CA LYS A 164 4.47 -7.47 10.36
C LYS A 164 5.55 -8.50 10.70
N GLU A 165 6.69 -8.41 10.04
CA GLU A 165 7.84 -9.30 10.25
C GLU A 165 8.82 -8.72 11.26
N SER A 166 8.70 -7.43 11.58
CA SER A 166 9.52 -6.72 12.56
C SER A 166 8.85 -6.72 13.93
N GLU A 167 9.64 -6.92 14.99
CA GLU A 167 9.24 -6.73 16.38
C GLU A 167 9.20 -5.24 16.78
N ASP A 168 9.80 -4.37 15.96
CA ASP A 168 9.83 -2.93 16.17
C ASP A 168 8.52 -2.30 15.67
N GLU A 169 7.71 -1.79 16.59
CA GLU A 169 6.45 -1.09 16.29
C GLU A 169 6.64 0.17 15.44
N SER A 170 7.84 0.74 15.41
CA SER A 170 8.18 1.88 14.55
C SER A 170 8.41 1.48 13.09
N SER A 171 8.60 0.20 12.81
CA SER A 171 8.93 -0.31 11.47
C SER A 171 7.75 -0.19 10.51
N ARG A 172 8.04 0.27 9.29
CA ARG A 172 7.06 0.49 8.21
C ARG A 172 7.61 -0.06 6.90
N ILE A 173 6.67 -0.48 6.05
CA ILE A 173 6.96 -0.78 4.65
C ILE A 173 6.18 0.20 3.79
N ILE A 174 6.88 0.86 2.88
CA ILE A 174 6.30 1.72 1.85
C ILE A 174 6.34 0.96 0.55
N SER A 175 5.18 0.51 0.08
CA SER A 175 5.03 -0.34 -1.10
C SER A 175 4.44 0.42 -2.27
N THR A 176 4.91 0.17 -3.48
CA THR A 176 4.20 0.55 -4.71
C THR A 176 3.46 -0.67 -5.27
N TYR A 177 2.17 -0.52 -5.57
CA TYR A 177 1.35 -1.58 -6.17
C TYR A 177 1.10 -1.38 -7.66
N LYS A 178 1.25 -0.14 -8.11
CA LYS A 178 1.17 0.28 -9.50
C LYS A 178 2.19 1.38 -9.70
N ASN A 179 2.98 1.27 -10.74
CA ASN A 179 3.88 2.31 -11.18
C ASN A 179 3.98 2.26 -12.71
N ARG A 180 3.53 3.32 -13.37
CA ARG A 180 3.61 3.43 -14.84
C ARG A 180 5.01 3.83 -15.32
N PHE A 181 5.83 4.34 -14.42
CA PHE A 181 7.13 4.93 -14.75
C PHE A 181 8.30 4.04 -14.33
N GLY A 182 8.04 2.91 -13.68
CA GLY A 182 9.09 2.02 -13.23
C GLY A 182 8.59 0.75 -12.55
N ALA A 183 9.50 0.03 -11.93
CA ALA A 183 9.18 -1.17 -11.19
C ALA A 183 8.40 -0.84 -9.89
N THR A 184 7.58 -1.77 -9.44
CA THR A 184 7.03 -1.72 -8.08
C THR A 184 8.12 -2.10 -7.08
N VAL A 185 8.16 -1.40 -5.96
CA VAL A 185 9.18 -1.58 -4.92
C VAL A 185 8.55 -1.62 -3.53
N ASP A 186 9.25 -2.29 -2.62
CA ASP A 186 9.00 -2.21 -1.18
C ASP A 186 10.22 -1.54 -0.54
N ILE A 187 9.99 -0.46 0.20
CA ILE A 187 11.02 0.30 0.92
C ILE A 187 10.81 0.08 2.41
N GLU A 188 11.85 -0.34 3.11
CA GLU A 188 11.88 -0.39 4.56
C GLU A 188 12.04 1.02 5.13
N ALA A 189 11.31 1.32 6.17
CA ALA A 189 11.36 2.60 6.84
C ALA A 189 11.08 2.44 8.34
N THR A 190 11.54 3.39 9.14
CA THR A 190 11.14 3.55 10.53
C THR A 190 10.52 4.91 10.73
N ILE A 191 9.53 5.02 11.63
CA ILE A 191 8.91 6.28 11.99
C ILE A 191 9.20 6.60 13.45
N GLY A 192 9.75 7.77 13.70
CA GLY A 192 10.05 8.27 15.05
C GLY A 192 9.55 9.69 15.26
N ARG A 193 9.98 10.32 16.35
CA ARG A 193 9.61 11.71 16.68
C ARG A 193 10.06 12.69 15.59
N GLY A 194 11.24 12.47 14.98
CA GLY A 194 11.77 13.30 13.89
C GLY A 194 11.22 12.96 12.51
N GLY A 195 10.26 12.05 12.40
CA GLY A 195 9.66 11.63 11.14
C GLY A 195 10.15 10.26 10.66
N PHE A 196 10.11 10.05 9.35
CA PHE A 196 10.55 8.83 8.70
C PHE A 196 12.06 8.83 8.44
N THR A 197 12.67 7.67 8.65
CA THR A 197 13.99 7.31 8.13
C THR A 197 13.80 6.17 7.14
N LEU A 198 14.21 6.36 5.89
CA LEU A 198 14.11 5.35 4.84
C LEU A 198 15.40 4.52 4.80
N SER A 199 15.27 3.20 4.75
CA SER A 199 16.41 2.26 4.90
C SER A 199 16.77 1.52 3.62
N GLY A 200 16.13 1.88 2.48
CA GLY A 200 16.37 1.25 1.18
C GLY A 200 15.36 0.16 0.83
N LYS A 201 15.61 -0.55 -0.28
CA LYS A 201 14.71 -1.62 -0.73
C LYS A 201 14.65 -2.73 0.30
N LYS A 202 13.43 -3.13 0.69
CA LYS A 202 13.23 -4.39 1.40
C LYS A 202 13.85 -5.50 0.53
N LYS A 203 14.82 -6.22 1.08
CA LYS A 203 15.29 -7.45 0.44
C LYS A 203 14.11 -8.41 0.42
N VAL A 204 13.43 -8.48 -0.71
CA VAL A 204 12.41 -9.49 -0.91
C VAL A 204 13.16 -10.82 -0.86
N GLU A 205 13.16 -11.49 0.27
CA GLU A 205 13.18 -12.94 0.22
C GLU A 205 12.01 -13.26 -0.71
N LYS A 206 12.31 -13.80 -1.89
CA LYS A 206 11.34 -14.04 -2.97
C LYS A 206 10.09 -14.59 -2.31
N ALA A 207 9.04 -13.78 -2.19
CA ALA A 207 7.79 -14.21 -1.60
C ALA A 207 7.43 -15.48 -2.35
N LYS A 208 7.56 -16.65 -1.67
CA LYS A 208 7.40 -17.98 -2.28
C LYS A 208 6.11 -17.89 -3.07
N SER A 209 6.15 -18.05 -4.38
CA SER A 209 4.97 -17.94 -5.22
C SER A 209 3.89 -18.83 -4.63
N LYS A 210 2.61 -18.56 -4.86
CA LYS A 210 1.52 -19.47 -4.40
C LYS A 210 1.84 -20.92 -4.76
N LYS A 211 2.52 -21.15 -5.90
CA LYS A 211 3.00 -22.45 -6.38
C LYS A 211 4.14 -23.00 -5.49
N SER A 212 5.07 -22.14 -5.05
CA SER A 212 6.17 -22.53 -4.15
C SER A 212 5.68 -22.80 -2.72
N ARG A 213 4.78 -21.98 -2.17
CA ARG A 213 4.15 -22.21 -0.84
C ARG A 213 3.33 -23.49 -0.85
N LYS A 214 2.62 -23.75 -1.95
CA LYS A 214 1.86 -24.99 -2.13
C LYS A 214 2.79 -26.20 -2.19
N ALA A 215 3.87 -26.13 -2.96
CA ALA A 215 4.84 -27.23 -3.06
C ALA A 215 5.50 -27.53 -1.71
N GLU A 216 5.87 -26.51 -0.95
CA GLU A 216 6.44 -26.65 0.41
C GLU A 216 5.43 -27.25 1.39
N LEU A 217 4.16 -26.84 1.35
CA LEU A 217 3.10 -27.44 2.15
C LEU A 217 2.95 -28.93 1.85
N LEU A 218 2.90 -29.31 0.57
CA LEU A 218 2.79 -30.73 0.16
C LEU A 218 4.01 -31.54 0.63
N GLU A 219 5.21 -30.98 0.53
CA GLU A 219 6.44 -31.60 1.02
C GLU A 219 6.43 -31.79 2.55
N ASN A 220 5.97 -30.78 3.30
CA ASN A 220 5.87 -30.82 4.75
C ASN A 220 4.80 -31.85 5.20
N ILE A 221 3.69 -32.00 4.49
CA ILE A 221 2.71 -33.07 4.76
C ILE A 221 3.35 -34.45 4.57
N LEU A 222 4.19 -34.62 3.54
CA LEU A 222 4.92 -35.86 3.29
C LEU A 222 5.98 -36.18 4.36
N LYS A 223 6.46 -35.18 5.11
CA LYS A 223 7.40 -35.39 6.25
C LYS A 223 6.72 -35.89 7.52
N LEU A 224 5.38 -35.82 7.61
CA LEU A 224 4.65 -36.35 8.76
C LEU A 224 4.80 -37.88 8.84
N ASP A 225 5.01 -38.41 10.06
CA ASP A 225 5.13 -39.84 10.23
C ASP A 225 3.76 -40.56 10.15
N PRO A 226 3.67 -41.72 9.41
CA PRO A 226 2.49 -42.60 9.48
C PRO A 226 2.40 -43.28 10.85
N PRO A 227 1.22 -43.59 11.37
CA PRO A 227 -0.05 -43.83 10.67
C PRO A 227 -1.03 -42.64 10.70
N THR A 228 -0.59 -41.44 11.07
CA THR A 228 -1.46 -40.38 11.59
C THR A 228 -1.73 -39.24 10.62
N ILE A 229 -1.51 -39.40 9.32
CA ILE A 229 -1.91 -38.37 8.36
C ILE A 229 -3.43 -38.44 8.15
N THR A 230 -4.15 -37.56 8.86
CA THR A 230 -5.60 -37.37 8.69
C THR A 230 -5.88 -35.96 8.26
N LYS A 231 -7.07 -35.69 7.71
CA LYS A 231 -7.50 -34.34 7.39
C LYS A 231 -7.42 -33.41 8.62
N ALA A 232 -7.85 -33.90 9.78
CA ALA A 232 -7.84 -33.16 11.03
C ALA A 232 -6.42 -32.81 11.50
N SER A 233 -5.46 -33.76 11.42
CA SER A 233 -4.06 -33.48 11.77
C SER A 233 -3.42 -32.47 10.86
N VAL A 234 -3.67 -32.52 9.54
CA VAL A 234 -3.16 -31.54 8.57
C VAL A 234 -3.76 -30.15 8.80
N MET A 235 -5.06 -30.07 9.08
CA MET A 235 -5.70 -28.79 9.44
C MET A 235 -5.04 -28.15 10.67
N LYS A 236 -4.84 -28.95 11.73
CA LYS A 236 -4.29 -28.46 13.00
C LYS A 236 -2.81 -28.07 12.89
N LEU A 237 -1.98 -28.92 12.28
CA LEU A 237 -0.52 -28.70 12.18
C LEU A 237 -0.13 -27.55 11.25
N PHE A 238 -0.91 -27.30 10.19
CA PHE A 238 -0.61 -26.28 9.19
C PHE A 238 -1.59 -25.12 9.19
N SER A 239 -2.46 -25.02 10.22
CA SER A 239 -3.49 -23.95 10.36
C SER A 239 -4.33 -23.76 9.09
N LEU A 240 -4.76 -24.88 8.46
CA LEU A 240 -5.51 -24.86 7.22
C LEU A 240 -7.01 -24.97 7.45
N THR A 241 -7.79 -24.40 6.53
CA THR A 241 -9.23 -24.67 6.44
C THR A 241 -9.48 -26.10 5.95
N GLY A 242 -10.68 -26.63 6.23
CA GLY A 242 -11.07 -27.96 5.79
C GLY A 242 -10.97 -28.17 4.28
N SER A 243 -11.25 -27.14 3.49
CA SER A 243 -11.13 -27.17 2.02
C SER A 243 -9.67 -27.19 1.56
N GLN A 244 -8.80 -26.39 2.19
CA GLN A 244 -7.37 -26.37 1.88
C GLN A 244 -6.68 -27.71 2.21
N ALA A 245 -6.94 -28.26 3.39
CA ALA A 245 -6.42 -29.57 3.78
C ALA A 245 -6.90 -30.69 2.86
N TYR A 246 -8.18 -30.68 2.46
CA TYR A 246 -8.73 -31.64 1.52
C TYR A 246 -8.04 -31.57 0.16
N LEU A 247 -7.87 -30.36 -0.40
CA LEU A 247 -7.20 -30.18 -1.71
C LEU A 247 -5.74 -30.63 -1.69
N ALA A 248 -5.02 -30.34 -0.60
CA ALA A 248 -3.63 -30.77 -0.45
C ALA A 248 -3.51 -32.30 -0.38
N LEU A 249 -4.33 -32.96 0.44
CA LEU A 249 -4.33 -34.42 0.56
C LEU A 249 -4.78 -35.11 -0.73
N LYS A 250 -5.78 -34.54 -1.44
CA LYS A 250 -6.23 -35.03 -2.74
C LYS A 250 -5.10 -34.98 -3.76
N GLU A 251 -4.40 -33.86 -3.86
CA GLU A 251 -3.28 -33.69 -4.82
C GLU A 251 -2.13 -34.68 -4.55
N LEU A 252 -1.80 -34.92 -3.28
CA LEU A 252 -0.80 -35.92 -2.91
C LEU A 252 -1.26 -37.36 -3.23
N THR A 253 -2.57 -37.62 -3.14
CA THR A 253 -3.15 -38.92 -3.51
C THR A 253 -3.19 -39.08 -5.04
N ASP A 254 -3.65 -38.04 -5.75
CA ASP A 254 -3.73 -38.06 -7.22
C ASP A 254 -2.33 -38.16 -7.86
N SER A 255 -1.29 -37.64 -7.21
CA SER A 255 0.12 -37.77 -7.62
C SER A 255 0.78 -39.08 -7.18
N GLY A 256 0.05 -40.00 -6.55
CA GLY A 256 0.55 -41.29 -6.11
C GLY A 256 1.51 -41.26 -4.92
N LYS A 257 1.71 -40.10 -4.27
CA LYS A 257 2.60 -39.95 -3.11
C LYS A 257 1.95 -40.40 -1.77
N LEU A 258 0.63 -40.35 -1.72
CA LEU A 258 -0.16 -40.86 -0.61
C LEU A 258 -1.20 -41.85 -1.12
N VAL A 259 -1.49 -42.87 -0.27
CA VAL A 259 -2.61 -43.79 -0.49
C VAL A 259 -3.66 -43.53 0.60
N LYS A 260 -4.90 -43.41 0.17
CA LYS A 260 -6.06 -43.18 1.06
C LYS A 260 -6.61 -44.49 1.58
N TYR A 261 -6.86 -44.55 2.89
CA TYR A 261 -7.49 -45.66 3.55
C TYR A 261 -8.72 -45.18 4.32
N GLY A 262 -9.77 -45.97 4.35
CA GLY A 262 -11.02 -45.66 5.06
C GLY A 262 -11.96 -44.73 4.30
N ARG A 263 -13.12 -44.45 4.91
CA ARG A 263 -14.18 -43.58 4.41
C ARG A 263 -14.70 -42.66 5.51
N GLY A 264 -15.20 -41.48 5.15
CA GLY A 264 -15.81 -40.55 6.12
C GLY A 264 -14.79 -39.98 7.10
N SER A 265 -15.17 -39.90 8.39
CA SER A 265 -14.34 -39.34 9.48
C SER A 265 -13.06 -40.13 9.73
N ASP A 266 -13.05 -41.43 9.42
CA ASP A 266 -11.95 -42.35 9.73
C ASP A 266 -10.94 -42.48 8.59
N THR A 267 -10.99 -41.54 7.64
CA THR A 267 -10.05 -41.53 6.51
C THR A 267 -8.64 -41.17 6.98
N THR A 268 -7.71 -42.09 6.71
CA THR A 268 -6.26 -41.89 6.90
C THR A 268 -5.50 -41.94 5.59
N PHE A 269 -4.30 -41.41 5.59
CA PHE A 269 -3.43 -41.39 4.44
C PHE A 269 -2.06 -41.95 4.83
N LYS A 270 -1.46 -42.78 3.96
CA LYS A 270 -0.13 -43.35 4.16
C LYS A 270 0.76 -43.03 2.95
N LYS A 271 2.04 -42.86 3.20
CA LYS A 271 3.02 -42.66 2.13
C LYS A 271 3.08 -43.88 1.23
N THR A 272 3.21 -43.66 -0.08
CA THR A 272 3.52 -44.72 -1.02
C THR A 272 4.98 -45.14 -0.81
N LEU A 273 5.23 -46.39 -0.51
CA LEU A 273 6.58 -46.94 -0.50
C LEU A 273 7.05 -47.00 -1.96
N VAL A 274 7.99 -46.14 -2.33
CA VAL A 274 8.71 -46.27 -3.61
C VAL A 274 9.70 -47.41 -3.39
N SER A 275 9.47 -48.52 -4.06
CA SER A 275 10.43 -49.65 -4.17
C SER A 275 11.59 -49.27 -5.06
#